data_b1b06cfcb5d9844e380240f978cb78f4
#
_entry.id   b1b06cfcb5d9844e380240f978cb78f4
#
_cell.length_a   1.000
_cell.length_b   1.000
_cell.length_c   1.000
_cell.angle_alpha   90.00
_cell.angle_beta   90.00
_cell.angle_gamma   90.00
#
_symmetry.space_group_name_H-M   'P 1'
#
loop_
_entity.id
_entity.type
_entity.pdbx_description
1 polymer ?
#
loop_
_entity_poly.entity_id
_entity_poly.type
_entity_poly.pdbx_seq_one_letter_code
_entity_poly.pdbx_strand_id
1 'polypeptide(L)'
;MSRKIFVLCVSDSREKLQMAAMVASVAAATGDEVTVFFSMNAMLHFVKGRATEAPAEGEFGRLMAADKGVPSFKQLFAYAADLGDAKLLPCSMAVDLLKASEDDLDPILGPPTGLTRFLSDAEGAQIFTF
;
A
#
# COMPACT_ATOMS: atom_id res chain seq x y z
N MET A 1 12.19 -20.99 3.05
CA MET A 1 12.19 -20.03 4.16
C MET A 1 11.61 -18.71 3.68
N SER A 2 10.73 -18.13 4.46
CA SER A 2 10.14 -16.84 4.11
C SER A 2 11.05 -15.69 4.53
N ARG A 3 11.04 -14.65 3.73
CA ARG A 3 11.70 -13.38 4.07
C ARG A 3 10.63 -12.45 4.66
N LYS A 4 11.09 -11.42 5.36
CA LYS A 4 10.22 -10.32 5.78
C LYS A 4 10.41 -9.17 4.80
N ILE A 5 9.33 -8.80 4.12
CA ILE A 5 9.33 -7.70 3.14
C ILE A 5 8.41 -6.61 3.68
N PHE A 6 9.00 -5.48 4.01
CA PHE A 6 8.25 -4.33 4.53
C PHE A 6 8.29 -3.21 3.50
N VAL A 7 7.13 -2.66 3.20
CA VAL A 7 6.96 -1.64 2.16
C VAL A 7 6.43 -0.37 2.79
N LEU A 8 7.17 0.72 2.64
CA LEU A 8 6.75 2.05 3.09
C LEU A 8 6.25 2.82 1.87
N CYS A 9 4.92 2.99 1.80
CA CYS A 9 4.27 3.58 0.65
C CYS A 9 3.79 4.99 1.00
N VAL A 10 4.39 6.01 0.42
CA VAL A 10 4.12 7.41 0.76
C VAL A 10 3.73 8.28 -0.44
N SER A 11 3.98 7.82 -1.64
CA SER A 11 3.69 8.58 -2.85
C SER A 11 2.27 8.32 -3.35
N ASP A 12 1.66 9.31 -3.98
CA ASP A 12 0.38 9.14 -4.66
C ASP A 12 0.53 8.92 -6.17
N SER A 13 1.76 8.85 -6.70
CA SER A 13 1.92 8.63 -8.13
C SER A 13 1.50 7.23 -8.53
N ARG A 14 0.89 7.12 -9.69
CA ARG A 14 0.41 5.84 -10.21
C ARG A 14 1.55 4.83 -10.34
N GLU A 15 2.69 5.25 -10.86
CA GLU A 15 3.85 4.37 -11.06
C GLU A 15 4.38 3.82 -9.74
N LYS A 16 4.50 4.67 -8.72
CA LYS A 16 5.03 4.24 -7.42
C LYS A 16 4.04 3.38 -6.66
N LEU A 17 2.76 3.75 -6.68
CA LEU A 17 1.71 2.92 -6.07
C LEU A 17 1.65 1.54 -6.75
N GLN A 18 1.73 1.52 -8.08
CA GLN A 18 1.72 0.27 -8.83
C GLN A 18 2.93 -0.59 -8.47
N MET A 19 4.13 0.00 -8.42
CA MET A 19 5.33 -0.76 -8.09
C MET A 19 5.29 -1.28 -6.65
N ALA A 20 4.83 -0.48 -5.70
CA ALA A 20 4.66 -0.92 -4.33
C ALA A 20 3.70 -2.12 -4.25
N ALA A 21 2.59 -2.06 -4.98
CA ALA A 21 1.61 -3.13 -5.01
C ALA A 21 2.16 -4.40 -5.68
N MET A 22 2.96 -4.24 -6.73
CA MET A 22 3.60 -5.36 -7.40
C MET A 22 4.60 -6.06 -6.48
N VAL A 23 5.42 -5.30 -5.77
CA VAL A 23 6.37 -5.87 -4.79
C VAL A 23 5.61 -6.63 -3.72
N ALA A 24 4.56 -6.03 -3.16
CA ALA A 24 3.77 -6.67 -2.11
C ALA A 24 3.09 -7.95 -2.59
N SER A 25 2.45 -7.92 -3.77
CA SER A 25 1.71 -9.06 -4.28
C SER A 25 2.63 -10.22 -4.69
N VAL A 26 3.75 -9.92 -5.34
CA VAL A 26 4.71 -10.95 -5.73
C VAL A 26 5.36 -11.58 -4.50
N ALA A 27 5.80 -10.77 -3.55
CA ALA A 27 6.41 -11.29 -2.32
C ALA A 27 5.41 -12.16 -1.53
N ALA A 28 4.17 -11.72 -1.41
CA ALA A 28 3.13 -12.50 -0.73
C ALA A 28 2.86 -13.82 -1.46
N ALA A 29 2.82 -13.80 -2.78
CA ALA A 29 2.59 -15.00 -3.58
C ALA A 29 3.73 -16.03 -3.46
N THR A 30 4.95 -15.57 -3.20
CA THR A 30 6.10 -16.46 -3.02
C THR A 30 6.31 -16.91 -1.58
N GLY A 31 5.38 -16.57 -0.69
CA GLY A 31 5.40 -17.03 0.69
C GLY A 31 6.15 -16.13 1.67
N ASP A 32 6.57 -14.95 1.24
CA ASP A 32 7.22 -13.99 2.14
C ASP A 32 6.20 -13.36 3.09
N GLU A 33 6.67 -12.93 4.26
CA GLU A 33 5.86 -12.18 5.21
C GLU A 33 5.87 -10.70 4.80
N VAL A 34 4.72 -10.18 4.38
CA VAL A 34 4.62 -8.84 3.81
C VAL A 34 3.84 -7.92 4.72
N THR A 35 4.39 -6.73 4.97
CA THR A 35 3.70 -5.64 5.67
C THR A 35 3.87 -4.37 4.85
N VAL A 36 2.76 -3.70 4.55
CA VAL A 36 2.76 -2.43 3.83
C VAL A 36 2.22 -1.35 4.77
N PHE A 37 2.92 -0.24 4.85
CA PHE A 37 2.55 0.91 5.65
C PHE A 37 2.24 2.08 4.72
N PHE A 38 0.99 2.55 4.77
CA PHE A 38 0.54 3.66 3.93
C PHE A 38 0.54 4.95 4.73
N SER A 39 1.21 5.97 4.23
CA SER A 39 1.29 7.27 4.88
C SER A 39 1.31 8.38 3.83
N MET A 40 1.28 9.62 4.28
CA MET A 40 1.36 10.80 3.42
C MET A 40 0.34 10.72 2.27
N ASN A 41 0.71 11.12 1.07
CA ASN A 41 -0.24 11.19 -0.04
C ASN A 41 -0.77 9.82 -0.50
N ALA A 42 -0.05 8.75 -0.22
CA ALA A 42 -0.56 7.40 -0.52
C ALA A 42 -1.85 7.10 0.25
N MET A 43 -1.97 7.62 1.47
CA MET A 43 -3.17 7.42 2.30
C MET A 43 -4.45 7.95 1.65
N LEU A 44 -4.33 8.99 0.83
CA LEU A 44 -5.50 9.62 0.20
C LEU A 44 -6.27 8.65 -0.70
N HIS A 45 -5.61 7.60 -1.20
CA HIS A 45 -6.26 6.61 -2.05
C HIS A 45 -7.01 5.54 -1.28
N PHE A 46 -6.90 5.53 0.05
CA PHE A 46 -7.49 4.52 0.91
C PHE A 46 -8.51 5.12 1.89
N VAL A 47 -8.92 6.36 1.66
CA VAL A 47 -9.92 7.06 2.47
C VAL A 47 -11.05 7.51 1.55
N LYS A 48 -12.28 7.17 1.91
CA LYS A 48 -13.47 7.54 1.12
C LYS A 48 -13.55 9.04 0.90
N GLY A 49 -13.89 9.43 -0.33
CA GLY A 49 -14.08 10.82 -0.68
C GLY A 49 -12.80 11.62 -0.90
N ARG A 50 -11.65 10.98 -0.84
CA ARG A 50 -10.37 11.66 -1.08
C ARG A 50 -9.93 11.48 -2.54
N ALA A 51 -8.90 10.71 -2.80
CA ALA A 51 -8.41 10.51 -4.17
C ALA A 51 -9.09 9.32 -4.83
N THR A 52 -9.56 9.48 -6.05
CA THR A 52 -10.17 8.39 -6.83
C THR A 52 -9.23 7.82 -7.87
N GLU A 53 -8.27 8.62 -8.34
CA GLU A 53 -7.27 8.19 -9.31
C GLU A 53 -5.90 8.69 -8.92
N ALA A 54 -4.89 7.86 -9.14
CA ALA A 54 -3.51 8.26 -8.92
C ALA A 54 -2.97 8.98 -10.15
N PRO A 55 -2.36 10.16 -9.99
CA PRO A 55 -1.80 10.88 -11.13
C PRO A 55 -0.58 10.14 -11.68
N ALA A 56 -0.43 10.17 -13.01
CA ALA A 56 0.75 9.63 -13.66
C ALA A 56 1.94 10.58 -13.48
N GLU A 57 3.10 10.04 -13.13
CA GLU A 57 4.34 10.81 -13.12
C GLU A 57 4.83 11.07 -14.55
N GLY A 58 4.66 10.09 -15.43
CA GLY A 58 5.18 10.15 -16.78
C GLY A 58 4.44 9.20 -17.71
N GLU A 59 5.13 8.78 -18.74
CA GLU A 59 4.53 7.97 -19.81
C GLU A 59 3.96 6.65 -19.30
N PHE A 60 4.70 5.94 -18.45
CA PHE A 60 4.22 4.63 -17.98
C PHE A 60 2.95 4.71 -17.17
N GLY A 61 2.80 5.72 -16.33
CA GLY A 61 1.54 5.91 -15.60
C GLY A 61 0.37 6.13 -16.54
N ARG A 62 0.59 6.89 -17.64
CA ARG A 62 -0.45 7.12 -18.64
C ARG A 62 -0.79 5.84 -19.42
N LEU A 63 0.23 5.06 -19.76
CA LEU A 63 0.01 3.78 -20.45
C LEU A 63 -0.78 2.81 -19.58
N MET A 64 -0.44 2.70 -18.30
CA MET A 64 -1.17 1.84 -17.36
C MET A 64 -2.62 2.28 -17.18
N ALA A 65 -2.85 3.58 -17.11
CA ALA A 65 -4.20 4.12 -16.95
C ALA A 65 -5.08 3.83 -18.16
N ALA A 66 -4.50 3.79 -19.36
CA ALA A 66 -5.22 3.56 -20.61
C ALA A 66 -5.47 2.07 -20.89
N ASP A 67 -4.72 1.17 -20.27
CA ASP A 67 -4.81 -0.27 -20.56
C ASP A 67 -5.61 -0.98 -19.45
N LYS A 68 -6.81 -1.43 -19.81
CA LYS A 68 -7.70 -2.11 -18.87
C LYS A 68 -7.23 -3.51 -18.49
N GLY A 69 -6.27 -4.07 -19.20
CA GLY A 69 -5.69 -5.36 -18.88
C GLY A 69 -4.69 -5.33 -17.74
N VAL A 70 -4.23 -4.13 -17.35
CA VAL A 70 -3.30 -3.96 -16.24
C VAL A 70 -4.09 -3.96 -14.92
N PRO A 71 -3.80 -4.89 -13.98
CA PRO A 71 -4.48 -4.87 -12.68
C PRO A 71 -4.15 -3.58 -11.93
N SER A 72 -5.15 -3.01 -11.26
CA SER A 72 -4.94 -1.79 -10.49
C SER A 72 -4.08 -2.07 -9.25
N PHE A 73 -3.41 -1.02 -8.75
CA PHE A 73 -2.63 -1.18 -7.52
C PHE A 73 -3.52 -1.63 -6.34
N LYS A 74 -4.77 -1.19 -6.29
CA LYS A 74 -5.70 -1.64 -5.24
C LYS A 74 -6.01 -3.12 -5.35
N GLN A 75 -6.22 -3.63 -6.56
CA GLN A 75 -6.42 -5.06 -6.74
C GLN A 75 -5.21 -5.87 -6.32
N LEU A 76 -4.00 -5.39 -6.65
CA LEU A 76 -2.77 -6.08 -6.28
C LEU A 76 -2.56 -6.08 -4.76
N PHE A 77 -2.84 -4.98 -4.08
CA PHE A 77 -2.79 -4.96 -2.62
C PHE A 77 -3.83 -5.90 -2.01
N ALA A 78 -5.04 -5.92 -2.56
CA ALA A 78 -6.07 -6.83 -2.09
C ALA A 78 -5.64 -8.30 -2.26
N TYR A 79 -5.04 -8.65 -3.38
CA TYR A 79 -4.52 -10.01 -3.60
C TYR A 79 -3.43 -10.35 -2.59
N ALA A 80 -2.53 -9.42 -2.31
CA ALA A 80 -1.48 -9.64 -1.31
C ALA A 80 -2.07 -9.97 0.06
N ALA A 81 -3.11 -9.24 0.47
CA ALA A 81 -3.78 -9.47 1.74
C ALA A 81 -4.59 -10.76 1.76
N ASP A 82 -5.40 -11.00 0.71
CA ASP A 82 -6.33 -12.11 0.69
C ASP A 82 -5.66 -13.46 0.44
N LEU A 83 -4.64 -13.48 -0.42
CA LEU A 83 -3.98 -14.71 -0.82
C LEU A 83 -2.67 -14.98 -0.10
N GLY A 84 -2.02 -13.95 0.41
CA GLY A 84 -0.72 -14.07 1.04
C GLY A 84 -0.64 -13.52 2.45
N ASP A 85 -1.77 -13.19 3.07
CA ASP A 85 -1.85 -12.67 4.44
C ASP A 85 -1.02 -11.41 4.68
N ALA A 86 -0.80 -10.60 3.64
CA ALA A 86 -0.09 -9.34 3.80
C ALA A 86 -0.86 -8.41 4.73
N LYS A 87 -0.13 -7.72 5.60
CA LYS A 87 -0.71 -6.70 6.47
C LYS A 87 -0.64 -5.36 5.76
N LEU A 88 -1.79 -4.70 5.60
CA LEU A 88 -1.90 -3.40 4.97
C LEU A 88 -2.30 -2.40 6.05
N LEU A 89 -1.35 -1.58 6.50
CA LEU A 89 -1.53 -0.78 7.71
C LEU A 89 -1.58 0.71 7.38
N PRO A 90 -2.65 1.40 7.77
CA PRO A 90 -2.73 2.86 7.61
C PRO A 90 -1.95 3.56 8.72
N CYS A 91 -1.24 4.64 8.35
CA CYS A 91 -0.51 5.46 9.31
C CYS A 91 -1.48 6.18 10.25
N SER A 92 -1.32 5.99 11.56
CA SER A 92 -2.21 6.59 12.56
C SER A 92 -2.19 8.13 12.50
N MET A 93 -1.03 8.74 12.29
CA MET A 93 -0.92 10.19 12.14
C MET A 93 -1.72 10.68 10.92
N ALA A 94 -1.62 9.97 9.80
CA ALA A 94 -2.35 10.35 8.59
C ALA A 94 -3.86 10.23 8.79
N VAL A 95 -4.31 9.16 9.44
CA VAL A 95 -5.72 8.97 9.77
C VAL A 95 -6.22 10.13 10.64
N ASP A 96 -5.45 10.52 11.64
CA ASP A 96 -5.81 11.62 12.54
C ASP A 96 -5.87 12.96 11.80
N LEU A 97 -4.87 13.26 10.99
CA LEU A 97 -4.85 14.52 10.23
C LEU A 97 -5.99 14.62 9.23
N LEU A 98 -6.38 13.50 8.62
CA LEU A 98 -7.50 13.46 7.69
C LEU A 98 -8.85 13.41 8.41
N LYS A 99 -8.84 13.26 9.73
CA LYS A 99 -10.06 13.12 10.55
C LYS A 99 -10.95 12.01 10.04
N ALA A 100 -10.32 10.93 9.58
CA ALA A 100 -11.03 9.77 9.04
C ALA A 100 -11.50 8.88 10.18
N SER A 101 -12.74 8.44 10.10
CA SER A 101 -13.25 7.40 10.99
C SER A 101 -12.89 6.03 10.42
N GLU A 102 -13.04 4.99 11.23
CA GLU A 102 -12.80 3.62 10.78
C GLU A 102 -13.63 3.26 9.54
N ASP A 103 -14.88 3.75 9.49
CA ASP A 103 -15.76 3.50 8.35
C ASP A 103 -15.34 4.21 7.08
N ASP A 104 -14.51 5.23 7.18
CA ASP A 104 -13.98 5.97 6.03
C ASP A 104 -12.80 5.27 5.37
N LEU A 105 -12.18 4.32 6.06
CA LEU A 105 -11.01 3.62 5.56
C LEU A 105 -11.38 2.47 4.64
N ASP A 106 -10.55 2.22 3.64
CA ASP A 106 -10.73 1.10 2.73
C ASP A 106 -10.74 -0.21 3.55
N PRO A 107 -11.74 -1.11 3.29
CA PRO A 107 -11.85 -2.36 4.05
C PRO A 107 -10.64 -3.30 3.99
N ILE A 108 -9.77 -3.15 3.00
CA ILE A 108 -8.55 -3.97 2.91
C ILE A 108 -7.52 -3.61 3.98
N LEU A 109 -7.67 -2.45 4.63
CA LEU A 109 -6.71 -1.98 5.62
C LEU A 109 -6.93 -2.64 6.97
N GLY A 110 -5.81 -2.92 7.66
CA GLY A 110 -5.82 -3.30 9.05
C GLY A 110 -5.95 -2.08 9.96
N PRO A 111 -5.69 -2.24 11.26
CA PRO A 111 -5.86 -1.15 12.21
C PRO A 111 -4.81 -0.05 12.02
N PRO A 112 -5.14 1.20 12.33
CA PRO A 112 -4.17 2.29 12.29
C PRO A 112 -2.94 1.96 13.15
N THR A 113 -1.77 2.25 12.60
CA THR A 113 -0.50 1.83 13.18
C THR A 113 0.46 3.01 13.17
N GLY A 114 1.24 3.17 14.23
CA GLY A 114 2.28 4.20 14.26
C GLY A 114 3.57 3.73 13.58
N LEU A 115 4.35 4.69 13.10
CA LEU A 115 5.63 4.40 12.46
C LEU A 115 6.58 3.67 13.40
N THR A 116 6.55 3.99 14.69
CA THR A 116 7.38 3.32 15.70
C THR A 116 7.10 1.81 15.71
N ARG A 117 5.84 1.41 15.68
CA ARG A 117 5.45 0.00 15.66
C ARG A 117 5.89 -0.66 14.36
N PHE A 118 5.69 0.03 13.24
CA PHE A 118 6.10 -0.49 11.93
C PHE A 118 7.60 -0.77 11.90
N LEU A 119 8.42 0.19 12.35
CA LEU A 119 9.87 0.04 12.34
C LEU A 119 10.35 -1.03 13.34
N SER A 120 9.69 -1.13 14.49
CA SER A 120 10.01 -2.18 15.45
C SER A 120 9.74 -3.56 14.87
N ASP A 121 8.61 -3.73 14.21
CA ASP A 121 8.26 -5.01 13.57
C ASP A 121 9.12 -5.33 12.35
N ALA A 122 9.78 -4.32 11.79
CA ALA A 122 10.63 -4.46 10.60
C ALA A 122 12.03 -4.98 10.93
N GLU A 123 12.33 -5.30 12.17
CA GLU A 123 13.65 -5.86 12.52
C GLU A 123 13.92 -7.12 11.70
N GLY A 124 15.07 -7.12 11.02
CA GLY A 124 15.45 -8.24 10.14
C GLY A 124 14.76 -8.24 8.78
N ALA A 125 13.92 -7.25 8.48
CA ALA A 125 13.20 -7.18 7.22
C ALA A 125 14.00 -6.42 6.16
N GLN A 126 13.68 -6.69 4.89
CA GLN A 126 14.05 -5.80 3.79
C GLN A 126 12.96 -4.73 3.71
N ILE A 127 13.38 -3.46 3.68
CA ILE A 127 12.44 -2.33 3.62
C ILE A 127 12.56 -1.65 2.25
N PHE A 128 11.43 -1.51 1.58
CA PHE A 128 11.33 -0.78 0.31
C PHE A 128 10.44 0.45 0.51
N THR A 129 10.85 1.58 -0.04
CA THR A 129 10.10 2.83 0.06
C THR A 129 9.68 3.32 -1.33
N PHE A 130 8.41 3.65 -1.45
CA PHE A 130 7.84 4.17 -2.71
C PHE A 130 7.05 5.44 -2.49
#